data_dd22273206e6a56056c93843812cbcb8
#
_entry.id   dd22273206e6a56056c93843812cbcb8
#
_cell.length_a   1.000
_cell.length_b   1.000
_cell.length_c   1.000
_cell.angle_alpha   90.00
_cell.angle_beta   90.00
_cell.angle_gamma   90.00
#
_symmetry.space_group_name_H-M   'P 1'
#
loop_
_entity.id
_entity.type
_entity.pdbx_description
1 polymer ?
#
loop_
_entity_poly.entity_id
_entity_poly.type
_entity_poly.pdbx_seq_one_letter_code
_entity_poly.pdbx_strand_id
1 'polypeptide(L)'
;MKYSIKEITILQLIDWIKKDKINLHPPYQRNFIWSSKDQKLLIDSIMKGYPLPNFFIYKRKDGNYDMVDGQQRATTISKYVKGDFTDSDKHYYRDVDQEKFMSYILNVTEVYDIDTSNGESLEDFYSLVNKRGVHLNSAEVNKAQYHDAPFMVLVNELMDLQGLSDLDIFSTKTVQRMNDRSLIEELVAYLFKGNVTDKRKAVEDLLESALETAKVEQVREEFKSTLEILCQLNVIKPIRETRFKQRNDFYTLFCFIAKHKELSVHVLSEQYSFLVFVDEHEYIRPTNDDCETFKE
;
A
#
# COMPACT_ATOMS: atom_id res chain seq x y z
N MET A 1 -10.79 26.76 -3.60
CA MET A 1 -11.39 25.55 -4.19
C MET A 1 -12.85 25.79 -4.54
N LYS A 2 -13.29 25.45 -5.75
CA LYS A 2 -14.69 25.52 -6.18
C LYS A 2 -15.23 24.12 -6.44
N TYR A 3 -16.54 23.95 -6.36
CA TYR A 3 -17.17 22.67 -6.66
C TYR A 3 -18.55 22.86 -7.30
N SER A 4 -19.01 21.83 -7.99
CA SER A 4 -20.38 21.70 -8.49
C SER A 4 -20.89 20.28 -8.24
N ILE A 5 -22.21 20.17 -8.00
CA ILE A 5 -22.88 18.88 -7.86
C ILE A 5 -23.58 18.57 -9.17
N LYS A 6 -23.42 17.35 -9.65
CA LYS A 6 -24.05 16.86 -10.88
C LYS A 6 -24.42 15.38 -10.76
N GLU A 7 -25.32 14.97 -11.60
CA GLU A 7 -25.72 13.59 -11.78
C GLU A 7 -25.12 13.04 -13.08
N ILE A 8 -24.57 11.83 -13.02
CA ILE A 8 -24.13 11.11 -14.21
C ILE A 8 -24.72 9.70 -14.16
N THR A 9 -24.87 9.06 -15.32
CA THR A 9 -25.28 7.65 -15.37
C THR A 9 -24.07 6.72 -15.28
N ILE A 10 -24.30 5.45 -14.92
CA ILE A 10 -23.25 4.43 -15.01
C ILE A 10 -22.71 4.36 -16.45
N LEU A 11 -23.58 4.48 -17.47
CA LEU A 11 -23.16 4.53 -18.87
C LEU A 11 -22.11 5.62 -19.11
N GLN A 12 -22.33 6.82 -18.55
CA GLN A 12 -21.42 7.95 -18.71
C GLN A 12 -20.09 7.71 -17.95
N LEU A 13 -20.14 7.12 -16.76
CA LEU A 13 -18.93 6.73 -16.01
C LEU A 13 -18.10 5.70 -16.81
N ILE A 14 -18.74 4.68 -17.37
CA ILE A 14 -18.06 3.66 -18.18
C ILE A 14 -17.48 4.25 -19.47
N ASP A 15 -18.17 5.19 -20.11
CA ASP A 15 -17.64 5.92 -21.27
C ASP A 15 -16.39 6.73 -20.90
N TRP A 16 -16.40 7.42 -19.77
CA TRP A 16 -15.23 8.15 -19.28
C TRP A 16 -14.05 7.23 -18.98
N ILE A 17 -14.29 6.06 -18.40
CA ILE A 17 -13.25 5.06 -18.14
C ILE A 17 -12.67 4.52 -19.46
N LYS A 18 -13.51 4.17 -20.43
CA LYS A 18 -13.07 3.65 -21.73
C LYS A 18 -12.28 4.64 -22.57
N LYS A 19 -12.55 5.93 -22.40
CA LYS A 19 -11.87 7.02 -23.12
C LYS A 19 -10.69 7.62 -22.34
N ASP A 20 -10.27 6.99 -21.26
CA ASP A 20 -9.24 7.50 -20.34
C ASP A 20 -9.49 8.94 -19.87
N LYS A 21 -10.77 9.36 -19.87
CA LYS A 21 -11.18 10.69 -19.44
C LYS A 21 -11.19 10.83 -17.91
N ILE A 22 -11.28 9.72 -17.18
CA ILE A 22 -11.20 9.67 -15.73
C ILE A 22 -10.12 8.70 -15.27
N ASN A 23 -9.17 9.20 -14.47
CA ASN A 23 -8.18 8.38 -13.82
C ASN A 23 -8.76 7.85 -12.49
N LEU A 24 -8.97 6.55 -12.38
CA LEU A 24 -9.45 5.90 -11.16
C LEU A 24 -8.33 5.68 -10.14
N HIS A 25 -7.06 5.76 -10.56
CA HIS A 25 -5.89 5.43 -9.75
C HIS A 25 -4.87 6.58 -9.73
N PRO A 26 -5.26 7.79 -9.30
CA PRO A 26 -4.29 8.86 -9.15
C PRO A 26 -3.26 8.49 -8.06
N PRO A 27 -2.06 9.09 -8.06
CA PRO A 27 -0.95 8.70 -7.19
C PRO A 27 -1.27 8.66 -5.69
N TYR A 28 -2.20 9.50 -5.25
CA TYR A 28 -2.65 9.58 -3.87
C TYR A 28 -3.72 8.55 -3.47
N GLN A 29 -4.19 7.70 -4.42
CA GLN A 29 -5.19 6.68 -4.13
C GLN A 29 -4.56 5.35 -3.69
N ARG A 30 -5.29 4.61 -2.84
CA ARG A 30 -4.92 3.25 -2.42
C ARG A 30 -5.23 2.22 -3.50
N ASN A 31 -4.64 1.04 -3.37
CA ASN A 31 -4.96 -0.10 -4.22
C ASN A 31 -6.42 -0.55 -4.04
N PHE A 32 -6.92 -1.36 -4.99
CA PHE A 32 -8.25 -1.96 -4.89
C PHE A 32 -8.27 -3.00 -3.76
N ILE A 33 -9.12 -2.77 -2.74
CA ILE A 33 -9.15 -3.58 -1.51
C ILE A 33 -10.50 -4.28 -1.25
N TRP A 34 -11.55 -3.96 -2.01
CA TRP A 34 -12.87 -4.54 -1.76
C TRP A 34 -12.89 -6.04 -1.96
N SER A 35 -13.44 -6.75 -0.97
CA SER A 35 -13.67 -8.18 -1.04
C SER A 35 -14.73 -8.51 -2.11
N SER A 36 -14.78 -9.78 -2.55
CA SER A 36 -15.84 -10.25 -3.46
C SER A 36 -17.23 -10.01 -2.90
N LYS A 37 -17.39 -10.09 -1.57
CA LYS A 37 -18.65 -9.81 -0.88
C LYS A 37 -19.05 -8.34 -1.01
N ASP A 38 -18.13 -7.41 -0.78
CA ASP A 38 -18.39 -5.96 -0.89
C ASP A 38 -18.75 -5.56 -2.31
N GLN A 39 -18.04 -6.14 -3.30
CA GLN A 39 -18.32 -5.92 -4.72
C GLN A 39 -19.73 -6.35 -5.09
N LYS A 40 -20.16 -7.53 -4.67
CA LYS A 40 -21.52 -8.06 -4.93
C LYS A 40 -22.60 -7.20 -4.26
N LEU A 41 -22.39 -6.81 -3.00
CA LEU A 41 -23.32 -5.94 -2.28
C LEU A 41 -23.53 -4.59 -2.97
N LEU A 42 -22.51 -4.02 -3.59
CA LEU A 42 -22.65 -2.80 -4.40
C LEU A 42 -23.55 -3.05 -5.61
N ILE A 43 -23.30 -4.11 -6.38
CA ILE A 43 -24.09 -4.44 -7.57
C ILE A 43 -25.55 -4.68 -7.19
N ASP A 44 -25.81 -5.44 -6.14
CA ASP A 44 -27.17 -5.69 -5.61
C ASP A 44 -27.86 -4.37 -5.22
N SER A 45 -27.13 -3.43 -4.62
CA SER A 45 -27.67 -2.12 -4.26
C SER A 45 -28.07 -1.31 -5.49
N ILE A 46 -27.27 -1.34 -6.55
CA ILE A 46 -27.58 -0.68 -7.84
C ILE A 46 -28.81 -1.33 -8.47
N MET A 47 -28.86 -2.65 -8.53
CA MET A 47 -30.00 -3.38 -9.12
C MET A 47 -31.33 -3.13 -8.38
N LYS A 48 -31.25 -2.93 -7.05
CA LYS A 48 -32.38 -2.55 -6.20
C LYS A 48 -32.74 -1.06 -6.27
N GLY A 49 -31.92 -0.24 -6.91
CA GLY A 49 -32.13 1.21 -7.00
C GLY A 49 -31.85 1.95 -5.68
N TYR A 50 -31.06 1.34 -4.76
CA TYR A 50 -30.69 2.02 -3.53
C TYR A 50 -29.69 3.14 -3.78
N PRO A 51 -29.80 4.30 -3.08
CA PRO A 51 -28.88 5.40 -3.29
C PRO A 51 -27.46 5.02 -2.86
N LEU A 52 -26.49 5.35 -3.69
CA LEU A 52 -25.07 5.18 -3.35
C LEU A 52 -24.51 6.47 -2.74
N PRO A 53 -23.48 6.35 -1.87
CA PRO A 53 -22.72 7.51 -1.42
C PRO A 53 -22.17 8.32 -2.59
N ASN A 54 -22.09 9.63 -2.42
CA ASN A 54 -21.60 10.56 -3.42
C ASN A 54 -20.19 10.21 -3.91
N PHE A 55 -19.92 10.45 -5.19
CA PHE A 55 -18.58 10.36 -5.77
C PHE A 55 -17.92 11.74 -5.77
N PHE A 56 -16.64 11.82 -5.50
CA PHE A 56 -15.87 13.04 -5.62
C PHE A 56 -14.83 12.89 -6.74
N ILE A 57 -14.84 13.85 -7.69
CA ILE A 57 -13.89 13.90 -8.79
C ILE A 57 -13.23 15.27 -8.84
N TYR A 58 -11.96 15.31 -9.20
CA TYR A 58 -11.24 16.54 -9.48
C TYR A 58 -11.11 16.74 -10.99
N LYS A 59 -11.57 17.92 -11.47
CA LYS A 59 -11.40 18.31 -12.86
C LYS A 59 -10.06 18.97 -13.06
N ARG A 60 -9.19 18.31 -13.81
CA ARG A 60 -7.87 18.81 -14.17
C ARG A 60 -7.95 19.94 -15.19
N LYS A 61 -6.86 20.69 -15.34
CA LYS A 61 -6.76 21.78 -16.33
C LYS A 61 -6.85 21.29 -17.77
N ASP A 62 -6.48 20.06 -18.05
CA ASP A 62 -6.58 19.40 -19.36
C ASP A 62 -8.03 18.94 -19.71
N GLY A 63 -8.97 19.14 -18.79
CA GLY A 63 -10.38 18.75 -18.94
C GLY A 63 -10.68 17.30 -18.56
N ASN A 64 -9.68 16.51 -18.20
CA ASN A 64 -9.83 15.16 -17.66
C ASN A 64 -10.12 15.18 -16.16
N TYR A 65 -10.42 14.03 -15.60
CA TYR A 65 -10.79 13.90 -14.20
C TYR A 65 -9.87 12.95 -13.44
N ASP A 66 -9.66 13.22 -12.15
CA ASP A 66 -9.11 12.29 -11.19
C ASP A 66 -10.19 11.89 -10.18
N MET A 67 -10.33 10.61 -9.87
CA MET A 67 -11.23 10.13 -8.83
C MET A 67 -10.66 10.48 -7.46
N VAL A 68 -11.38 11.27 -6.66
CA VAL A 68 -10.99 11.65 -5.30
C VAL A 68 -11.59 10.69 -4.28
N ASP A 69 -12.90 10.40 -4.37
CA ASP A 69 -13.56 9.33 -3.62
C ASP A 69 -14.57 8.59 -4.49
N GLY A 70 -14.69 7.30 -4.26
CA GLY A 70 -15.53 6.38 -5.04
C GLY A 70 -14.73 5.43 -5.92
N GLN A 71 -13.40 5.42 -5.85
CA GLN A 71 -12.53 4.54 -6.63
C GLN A 71 -12.96 3.06 -6.56
N GLN A 72 -13.17 2.53 -5.34
CA GLN A 72 -13.56 1.13 -5.16
C GLN A 72 -14.89 0.82 -5.83
N ARG A 73 -15.87 1.74 -5.71
CA ARG A 73 -17.20 1.64 -6.33
C ARG A 73 -17.10 1.71 -7.85
N ALA A 74 -16.40 2.72 -8.39
CA ALA A 74 -16.23 2.89 -9.83
C ALA A 74 -15.49 1.69 -10.46
N THR A 75 -14.43 1.20 -9.81
CA THR A 75 -13.69 0.00 -10.24
C THR A 75 -14.59 -1.24 -10.22
N THR A 76 -15.40 -1.42 -9.17
CA THR A 76 -16.34 -2.54 -9.07
C THR A 76 -17.39 -2.52 -10.18
N ILE A 77 -18.00 -1.36 -10.44
CA ILE A 77 -18.96 -1.17 -11.53
C ILE A 77 -18.30 -1.53 -12.88
N SER A 78 -17.08 -1.04 -13.12
CA SER A 78 -16.33 -1.33 -14.35
C SER A 78 -16.03 -2.83 -14.51
N LYS A 79 -15.59 -3.50 -13.45
CA LYS A 79 -15.32 -4.96 -13.45
C LYS A 79 -16.58 -5.77 -13.73
N TYR A 80 -17.73 -5.39 -13.12
CA TYR A 80 -18.98 -6.08 -13.37
C TYR A 80 -19.43 -5.95 -14.82
N VAL A 81 -19.37 -4.75 -15.40
CA VAL A 81 -19.69 -4.49 -16.81
C VAL A 81 -18.77 -5.27 -17.76
N LYS A 82 -17.50 -5.49 -17.38
CA LYS A 82 -16.56 -6.33 -18.14
C LYS A 82 -16.85 -7.83 -18.01
N GLY A 83 -17.67 -8.24 -17.03
CA GLY A 83 -17.98 -9.63 -16.78
C GLY A 83 -16.95 -10.36 -15.92
N ASP A 84 -16.14 -9.63 -15.13
CA ASP A 84 -15.07 -10.21 -14.31
C ASP A 84 -15.62 -11.00 -13.10
N PHE A 85 -16.85 -10.73 -12.67
CA PHE A 85 -17.51 -11.43 -11.57
C PHE A 85 -19.04 -11.38 -11.68
N THR A 86 -19.74 -12.17 -10.83
CA THR A 86 -21.21 -12.24 -10.77
C THR A 86 -21.73 -11.46 -9.56
N ASP A 87 -23.01 -11.01 -9.62
CA ASP A 87 -23.76 -10.52 -8.47
C ASP A 87 -23.99 -11.62 -7.40
N SER A 88 -24.76 -11.34 -6.36
CA SER A 88 -25.06 -12.31 -5.29
C SER A 88 -25.94 -13.46 -5.77
N ASP A 89 -26.77 -13.25 -6.79
CA ASP A 89 -27.63 -14.24 -7.41
C ASP A 89 -26.95 -15.04 -8.53
N LYS A 90 -25.61 -14.86 -8.68
CA LYS A 90 -24.75 -15.52 -9.68
C LYS A 90 -25.01 -15.09 -11.13
N HIS A 91 -25.59 -13.93 -11.36
CA HIS A 91 -25.76 -13.36 -12.69
C HIS A 91 -24.55 -12.52 -13.09
N TYR A 92 -24.06 -12.69 -14.31
CA TYR A 92 -23.14 -11.75 -14.94
C TYR A 92 -23.91 -10.53 -15.46
N TYR A 93 -23.20 -9.44 -15.75
CA TYR A 93 -23.77 -8.24 -16.35
C TYR A 93 -24.59 -8.53 -17.63
N ARG A 94 -24.21 -9.52 -18.43
CA ARG A 94 -24.94 -9.94 -19.64
C ARG A 94 -26.30 -10.60 -19.36
N ASP A 95 -26.49 -11.09 -18.14
CA ASP A 95 -27.65 -11.88 -17.73
C ASP A 95 -28.73 -11.02 -17.02
N VAL A 96 -28.43 -9.72 -16.79
CA VAL A 96 -29.34 -8.77 -16.12
C VAL A 96 -29.87 -7.72 -17.08
N ASP A 97 -30.83 -6.91 -16.62
CA ASP A 97 -31.33 -5.75 -17.35
C ASP A 97 -30.23 -4.67 -17.47
N GLN A 98 -29.51 -4.72 -18.59
CA GLN A 98 -28.36 -3.83 -18.85
C GLN A 98 -28.80 -2.36 -18.99
N GLU A 99 -29.99 -2.11 -19.55
CA GLU A 99 -30.49 -0.75 -19.73
C GLU A 99 -30.78 -0.10 -18.37
N LYS A 100 -31.46 -0.83 -17.50
CA LYS A 100 -31.72 -0.41 -16.12
C LYS A 100 -30.42 -0.18 -15.36
N PHE A 101 -29.44 -1.09 -15.47
CA PHE A 101 -28.15 -0.95 -14.81
C PHE A 101 -27.37 0.27 -15.31
N MET A 102 -27.30 0.47 -16.62
CA MET A 102 -26.56 1.57 -17.24
C MET A 102 -27.21 2.95 -17.01
N SER A 103 -28.52 3.01 -16.86
CA SER A 103 -29.27 4.24 -16.59
C SER A 103 -29.24 4.64 -15.11
N TYR A 104 -28.71 3.81 -14.20
CA TYR A 104 -28.62 4.14 -12.79
C TYR A 104 -27.80 5.43 -12.57
N ILE A 105 -28.36 6.34 -11.73
CA ILE A 105 -27.82 7.68 -11.50
C ILE A 105 -26.81 7.65 -10.36
N LEU A 106 -25.64 8.21 -10.60
CA LEU A 106 -24.56 8.44 -9.66
C LEU A 106 -24.50 9.94 -9.32
N ASN A 107 -24.56 10.27 -8.03
CA ASN A 107 -24.34 11.62 -7.55
C ASN A 107 -22.83 11.91 -7.52
N VAL A 108 -22.41 13.02 -8.13
CA VAL A 108 -20.99 13.38 -8.28
C VAL A 108 -20.78 14.82 -7.84
N THR A 109 -19.82 15.05 -6.95
CA THR A 109 -19.27 16.38 -6.69
C THR A 109 -17.99 16.55 -7.50
N GLU A 110 -18.04 17.46 -8.46
CA GLU A 110 -16.88 17.89 -9.25
C GLU A 110 -16.18 19.05 -8.55
N VAL A 111 -14.91 18.86 -8.20
CA VAL A 111 -14.04 19.89 -7.61
C VAL A 111 -13.11 20.45 -8.68
N TYR A 112 -12.90 21.75 -8.67
CA TYR A 112 -12.06 22.47 -9.62
C TYR A 112 -11.51 23.76 -9.01
N ASP A 113 -10.64 24.47 -9.70
CA ASP A 113 -10.06 25.76 -9.28
C ASP A 113 -9.47 25.69 -7.85
N ILE A 114 -8.52 24.79 -7.65
CA ILE A 114 -7.77 24.71 -6.39
C ILE A 114 -6.77 25.88 -6.36
N ASP A 115 -6.87 26.73 -5.35
CA ASP A 115 -5.99 27.87 -5.17
C ASP A 115 -4.82 27.53 -4.24
N THR A 116 -3.74 27.08 -4.83
CA THR A 116 -2.52 26.72 -4.09
C THR A 116 -1.86 27.91 -3.40
N SER A 117 -2.15 29.14 -3.84
CA SER A 117 -1.61 30.36 -3.20
C SER A 117 -2.24 30.62 -1.82
N ASN A 118 -3.44 30.10 -1.59
CA ASN A 118 -4.15 30.14 -0.30
C ASN A 118 -3.93 28.86 0.55
N GLY A 119 -2.94 28.03 0.21
CA GLY A 119 -2.66 26.79 0.93
C GLY A 119 -3.68 25.68 0.68
N GLU A 120 -4.54 25.80 -0.35
CA GLU A 120 -5.43 24.71 -0.75
C GLU A 120 -4.64 23.63 -1.51
N SER A 121 -4.81 22.36 -1.14
CA SER A 121 -4.26 21.23 -1.88
C SER A 121 -5.31 20.17 -2.16
N LEU A 122 -5.11 19.42 -3.23
CA LEU A 122 -5.95 18.27 -3.58
C LEU A 122 -5.75 17.14 -2.57
N GLU A 123 -4.52 16.98 -2.11
CA GLU A 123 -4.08 15.96 -1.15
C GLU A 123 -4.76 16.17 0.21
N ASP A 124 -4.85 17.42 0.68
CA ASP A 124 -5.54 17.75 1.93
C ASP A 124 -7.04 17.49 1.80
N PHE A 125 -7.64 17.88 0.67
CA PHE A 125 -9.05 17.59 0.39
C PHE A 125 -9.29 16.07 0.34
N TYR A 126 -8.44 15.32 -0.35
CA TYR A 126 -8.50 13.86 -0.39
C TYR A 126 -8.41 13.25 1.03
N SER A 127 -7.43 13.69 1.81
CA SER A 127 -7.28 13.24 3.21
C SER A 127 -8.54 13.54 4.04
N LEU A 128 -9.13 14.71 3.88
CA LEU A 128 -10.33 15.13 4.61
C LEU A 128 -11.56 14.28 4.24
N VAL A 129 -11.78 14.04 2.95
CA VAL A 129 -12.91 13.25 2.44
C VAL A 129 -12.79 11.80 2.91
N ASN A 130 -11.59 11.24 2.87
CA ASN A 130 -11.36 9.84 3.24
C ASN A 130 -11.29 9.60 4.76
N LYS A 131 -10.97 10.62 5.59
CA LYS A 131 -10.94 10.49 7.06
C LYS A 131 -12.27 10.04 7.69
N ARG A 132 -13.39 10.25 7.01
CA ARG A 132 -14.73 9.83 7.49
C ARG A 132 -15.14 8.42 7.07
N GLY A 133 -14.35 7.75 6.23
CA GLY A 133 -14.56 6.36 5.81
C GLY A 133 -13.73 5.36 6.61
N VAL A 134 -13.16 4.37 5.93
CA VAL A 134 -12.19 3.45 6.54
C VAL A 134 -10.90 4.23 6.83
N HIS A 135 -10.45 4.25 8.10
CA HIS A 135 -9.21 4.95 8.49
C HIS A 135 -8.07 4.55 7.56
N LEU A 136 -7.49 5.56 6.88
CA LEU A 136 -6.24 5.38 6.14
C LEU A 136 -5.14 5.02 7.14
N ASN A 137 -4.29 4.07 6.79
CA ASN A 137 -3.08 3.83 7.56
C ASN A 137 -2.02 4.90 7.22
N SER A 138 -0.95 4.97 8.03
CA SER A 138 0.08 5.99 7.83
C SER A 138 0.72 5.94 6.45
N ALA A 139 0.96 4.75 5.88
CA ALA A 139 1.56 4.61 4.55
C ALA A 139 0.63 5.10 3.42
N GLU A 140 -0.69 4.92 3.55
CA GLU A 140 -1.67 5.46 2.61
C GLU A 140 -1.67 6.99 2.65
N VAL A 141 -1.57 7.59 3.84
CA VAL A 141 -1.49 9.05 4.03
C VAL A 141 -0.16 9.59 3.51
N ASN A 142 0.97 8.96 3.87
CA ASN A 142 2.30 9.37 3.45
C ASN A 142 2.44 9.37 1.92
N LYS A 143 1.94 8.31 1.26
CA LYS A 143 1.94 8.23 -0.20
C LYS A 143 1.14 9.36 -0.84
N ALA A 144 0.01 9.76 -0.24
CA ALA A 144 -0.83 10.81 -0.76
C ALA A 144 -0.20 12.21 -0.60
N GLN A 145 0.33 12.50 0.59
CA GLN A 145 0.83 13.84 0.94
C GLN A 145 2.25 14.11 0.46
N TYR A 146 3.10 13.08 0.36
CA TYR A 146 4.55 13.23 0.15
C TYR A 146 5.05 12.46 -1.07
N HIS A 147 4.20 12.25 -2.09
CA HIS A 147 4.53 11.42 -3.25
C HIS A 147 5.81 11.85 -4.01
N ASP A 148 6.13 13.17 -4.01
CA ASP A 148 7.33 13.75 -4.63
C ASP A 148 8.49 13.96 -3.64
N ALA A 149 8.31 13.67 -2.35
CA ALA A 149 9.39 13.82 -1.38
C ALA A 149 10.55 12.86 -1.70
N PRO A 150 11.82 13.28 -1.60
CA PRO A 150 12.98 12.43 -1.90
C PRO A 150 12.98 11.09 -1.16
N PHE A 151 12.51 11.08 0.09
CA PHE A 151 12.33 9.86 0.88
C PHE A 151 11.33 8.91 0.21
N MET A 152 10.18 9.42 -0.22
CA MET A 152 9.13 8.61 -0.82
C MET A 152 9.52 8.10 -2.23
N VAL A 153 10.26 8.90 -2.99
CA VAL A 153 10.83 8.49 -4.29
C VAL A 153 11.77 7.30 -4.09
N LEU A 154 12.66 7.37 -3.09
CA LEU A 154 13.54 6.25 -2.75
C LEU A 154 12.76 5.00 -2.31
N VAL A 155 11.75 5.15 -1.44
CA VAL A 155 10.89 4.04 -1.01
C VAL A 155 10.20 3.38 -2.21
N ASN A 156 9.66 4.16 -3.14
CA ASN A 156 9.02 3.63 -4.36
C ASN A 156 10.01 2.80 -5.19
N GLU A 157 11.20 3.31 -5.43
CA GLU A 157 12.27 2.61 -6.17
C GLU A 157 12.64 1.29 -5.49
N LEU A 158 12.83 1.30 -4.17
CA LEU A 158 13.22 0.10 -3.43
C LEU A 158 12.12 -0.96 -3.37
N MET A 159 10.85 -0.55 -3.38
CA MET A 159 9.72 -1.48 -3.44
C MET A 159 9.66 -2.27 -4.75
N ASP A 160 10.18 -1.74 -5.84
CA ASP A 160 10.19 -2.38 -7.15
C ASP A 160 11.36 -3.38 -7.33
N LEU A 161 12.22 -3.55 -6.31
CA LEU A 161 13.32 -4.50 -6.37
C LEU A 161 12.82 -5.94 -6.43
N GLN A 162 13.29 -6.71 -7.42
CA GLN A 162 12.91 -8.11 -7.61
C GLN A 162 13.15 -8.97 -6.37
N GLY A 163 14.26 -8.74 -5.64
CA GLY A 163 14.57 -9.47 -4.41
C GLY A 163 13.48 -9.39 -3.34
N LEU A 164 12.72 -8.29 -3.23
CA LEU A 164 11.57 -8.21 -2.30
C LEU A 164 10.42 -9.13 -2.73
N SER A 165 10.18 -9.23 -4.03
CA SER A 165 9.19 -10.15 -4.58
C SER A 165 9.61 -11.62 -4.37
N ASP A 166 10.89 -11.91 -4.53
CA ASP A 166 11.45 -13.27 -4.38
C ASP A 166 11.38 -13.80 -2.94
N LEU A 167 11.41 -12.89 -1.95
CA LEU A 167 11.23 -13.26 -0.54
C LEU A 167 9.80 -13.72 -0.21
N ASP A 168 8.80 -13.29 -0.98
CA ASP A 168 7.37 -13.63 -0.87
C ASP A 168 6.82 -13.52 0.58
N ILE A 169 7.25 -12.48 1.30
CA ILE A 169 6.85 -12.21 2.69
C ILE A 169 5.54 -11.44 2.81
N PHE A 170 5.08 -10.83 1.70
CA PHE A 170 3.88 -9.99 1.69
C PHE A 170 2.67 -10.76 1.17
N SER A 171 1.66 -10.92 2.02
CA SER A 171 0.37 -11.46 1.59
C SER A 171 -0.39 -10.44 0.74
N THR A 172 -1.32 -10.92 -0.10
CA THR A 172 -2.21 -10.06 -0.89
C THR A 172 -2.91 -9.00 -0.02
N LYS A 173 -3.36 -9.38 1.18
CA LYS A 173 -4.02 -8.47 2.13
C LYS A 173 -3.05 -7.39 2.65
N THR A 174 -1.79 -7.74 2.87
CA THR A 174 -0.73 -6.81 3.30
C THR A 174 -0.52 -5.73 2.24
N VAL A 175 -0.36 -6.14 0.97
CA VAL A 175 -0.16 -5.25 -0.17
C VAL A 175 -1.38 -4.35 -0.41
N GLN A 176 -2.59 -4.91 -0.34
CA GLN A 176 -3.83 -4.14 -0.51
C GLN A 176 -3.96 -2.96 0.47
N ARG A 177 -3.43 -3.10 1.69
CA ARG A 177 -3.46 -2.06 2.74
C ARG A 177 -2.15 -1.28 2.84
N MET A 178 -1.25 -1.40 1.86
CA MET A 178 0.07 -0.75 1.86
C MET A 178 0.89 -1.01 3.14
N ASN A 179 0.65 -2.13 3.81
CA ASN A 179 1.45 -2.53 4.98
C ASN A 179 2.85 -3.03 4.58
N ASP A 180 3.02 -3.50 3.35
CA ASP A 180 4.30 -3.74 2.69
C ASP A 180 5.09 -2.44 2.59
N ARG A 181 4.49 -1.38 2.03
CA ARG A 181 5.06 -0.04 1.94
C ARG A 181 5.47 0.49 3.33
N SER A 182 4.56 0.42 4.30
CA SER A 182 4.82 0.86 5.66
C SER A 182 6.04 0.15 6.27
N LEU A 183 6.27 -1.13 5.96
CA LEU A 183 7.47 -1.83 6.41
C LEU A 183 8.72 -1.28 5.72
N ILE A 184 8.69 -1.08 4.40
CA ILE A 184 9.84 -0.52 3.66
C ILE A 184 10.16 0.90 4.14
N GLU A 185 9.16 1.76 4.38
CA GLU A 185 9.34 3.09 4.96
C GLU A 185 10.10 3.01 6.30
N GLU A 186 9.72 2.08 7.19
CA GLU A 186 10.41 1.88 8.48
C GLU A 186 11.84 1.37 8.33
N LEU A 187 12.10 0.45 7.39
CA LEU A 187 13.44 -0.07 7.10
C LEU A 187 14.36 1.02 6.55
N VAL A 188 13.86 1.81 5.61
CA VAL A 188 14.60 2.95 5.04
C VAL A 188 14.86 4.00 6.11
N ALA A 189 13.89 4.31 6.96
CA ALA A 189 14.06 5.24 8.06
C ALA A 189 15.14 4.76 9.05
N TYR A 190 15.21 3.45 9.31
CA TYR A 190 16.29 2.87 10.12
C TYR A 190 17.67 3.09 9.49
N LEU A 191 17.81 2.90 8.18
CA LEU A 191 19.09 3.12 7.49
C LEU A 191 19.54 4.58 7.47
N PHE A 192 18.59 5.53 7.48
CA PHE A 192 18.92 6.96 7.61
C PHE A 192 19.35 7.35 9.02
N LYS A 193 18.66 6.85 10.05
CA LYS A 193 18.79 7.32 11.45
C LYS A 193 19.62 6.38 12.33
N GLY A 194 19.84 5.13 11.92
CA GLY A 194 20.57 4.11 12.69
C GLY A 194 19.68 3.48 13.75
N ASN A 195 19.55 4.06 14.93
CA ASN A 195 18.70 3.53 15.99
C ASN A 195 17.36 4.26 16.03
N VAL A 196 16.25 3.53 15.91
CA VAL A 196 14.90 4.08 15.84
C VAL A 196 14.06 3.55 17.00
N THR A 197 13.72 4.41 17.95
CA THR A 197 12.83 4.09 19.07
C THR A 197 11.35 4.27 18.70
N ASP A 198 11.04 5.30 17.89
CA ASP A 198 9.72 5.56 17.34
C ASP A 198 9.79 5.55 15.81
N LYS A 199 9.38 4.42 15.23
CA LYS A 199 9.43 4.19 13.79
C LYS A 199 8.55 5.17 12.99
N ARG A 200 7.36 5.47 13.52
CA ARG A 200 6.41 6.36 12.87
C ARG A 200 6.97 7.77 12.79
N LYS A 201 7.43 8.29 13.91
CA LYS A 201 8.05 9.63 13.98
C LYS A 201 9.29 9.71 13.10
N ALA A 202 10.11 8.65 13.05
CA ALA A 202 11.29 8.61 12.19
C ALA A 202 10.93 8.75 10.70
N VAL A 203 9.86 8.13 10.24
CA VAL A 203 9.33 8.26 8.87
C VAL A 203 8.78 9.67 8.63
N GLU A 204 7.94 10.19 9.54
CA GLU A 204 7.36 11.54 9.44
C GLU A 204 8.46 12.61 9.31
N ASP A 205 9.49 12.56 10.15
CA ASP A 205 10.64 13.49 10.10
C ASP A 205 11.37 13.44 8.75
N LEU A 206 11.53 12.25 8.14
CA LEU A 206 12.24 12.10 6.86
C LEU A 206 11.42 12.56 5.67
N LEU A 207 10.10 12.43 5.74
CA LEU A 207 9.18 12.94 4.72
C LEU A 207 9.23 14.47 4.60
N GLU A 208 9.45 15.16 5.71
CA GLU A 208 9.53 16.63 5.79
C GLU A 208 10.95 17.17 5.63
N SER A 209 11.97 16.30 5.61
CA SER A 209 13.36 16.69 5.56
C SER A 209 13.90 16.87 4.15
N ALA A 210 14.76 17.88 3.95
CA ALA A 210 15.62 17.94 2.79
C ALA A 210 16.73 16.88 2.93
N LEU A 211 16.71 15.86 2.09
CA LEU A 211 17.70 14.78 2.13
C LEU A 211 18.87 15.07 1.19
N GLU A 212 20.08 14.89 1.71
CA GLU A 212 21.30 15.00 0.91
C GLU A 212 21.41 13.83 -0.09
N THR A 213 21.66 14.12 -1.35
CA THR A 213 21.75 13.13 -2.43
C THR A 213 22.76 12.02 -2.11
N ALA A 214 23.93 12.38 -1.53
CA ALA A 214 24.95 11.40 -1.16
C ALA A 214 24.43 10.42 -0.09
N LYS A 215 23.64 10.90 0.87
CA LYS A 215 23.05 10.06 1.91
C LYS A 215 21.95 9.16 1.35
N VAL A 216 21.15 9.66 0.44
CA VAL A 216 20.12 8.87 -0.27
C VAL A 216 20.77 7.71 -1.03
N GLU A 217 21.88 7.99 -1.75
CA GLU A 217 22.62 6.96 -2.48
C GLU A 217 23.25 5.92 -1.54
N GLN A 218 23.84 6.36 -0.44
CA GLN A 218 24.37 5.44 0.58
C GLN A 218 23.27 4.51 1.10
N VAL A 219 22.10 5.04 1.45
CA VAL A 219 20.97 4.24 1.98
C VAL A 219 20.45 3.28 0.91
N ARG A 220 20.38 3.70 -0.35
CA ARG A 220 20.00 2.86 -1.48
C ARG A 220 20.90 1.62 -1.58
N GLU A 221 22.20 1.83 -1.61
CA GLU A 221 23.17 0.73 -1.74
C GLU A 221 23.17 -0.16 -0.49
N GLU A 222 23.00 0.41 0.69
CA GLU A 222 22.88 -0.32 1.95
C GLU A 222 21.64 -1.20 1.98
N PHE A 223 20.51 -0.71 1.50
CA PHE A 223 19.28 -1.50 1.39
C PHE A 223 19.45 -2.66 0.42
N LYS A 224 20.02 -2.41 -0.78
CA LYS A 224 20.26 -3.44 -1.81
C LYS A 224 21.17 -4.54 -1.28
N SER A 225 22.30 -4.19 -0.69
CA SER A 225 23.25 -5.16 -0.15
C SER A 225 22.63 -6.00 0.98
N THR A 226 21.84 -5.40 1.85
CA THR A 226 21.11 -6.13 2.89
C THR A 226 20.07 -7.08 2.29
N LEU A 227 19.35 -6.64 1.26
CA LEU A 227 18.38 -7.47 0.54
C LEU A 227 19.04 -8.66 -0.16
N GLU A 228 20.22 -8.48 -0.77
CA GLU A 228 20.98 -9.56 -1.38
C GLU A 228 21.34 -10.66 -0.36
N ILE A 229 21.77 -10.27 0.85
CA ILE A 229 22.01 -11.23 1.94
C ILE A 229 20.72 -11.96 2.33
N LEU A 230 19.62 -11.25 2.49
CA LEU A 230 18.31 -11.86 2.78
C LEU A 230 17.89 -12.86 1.70
N CYS A 231 18.11 -12.55 0.42
CA CYS A 231 17.86 -13.50 -0.67
C CYS A 231 18.73 -14.75 -0.57
N GLN A 232 19.99 -14.64 -0.15
CA GLN A 232 20.86 -15.79 0.08
C GLN A 232 20.37 -16.64 1.27
N LEU A 233 19.96 -16.01 2.38
CA LEU A 233 19.35 -16.72 3.51
C LEU A 233 18.04 -17.42 3.12
N ASN A 234 17.24 -16.79 2.25
CA ASN A 234 15.98 -17.35 1.75
C ASN A 234 16.17 -18.68 0.97
N VAL A 235 17.36 -18.91 0.40
CA VAL A 235 17.71 -20.19 -0.27
C VAL A 235 17.89 -21.32 0.74
N ILE A 236 18.37 -21.03 1.95
CA ILE A 236 18.58 -22.03 3.01
C ILE A 236 17.23 -22.55 3.51
N LYS A 237 16.33 -21.64 3.89
CA LYS A 237 14.94 -21.90 4.21
C LYS A 237 14.12 -20.66 3.83
N PRO A 238 13.04 -20.80 3.06
CA PRO A 238 12.24 -19.65 2.67
C PRO A 238 11.76 -18.85 3.88
N ILE A 239 12.06 -17.56 3.90
CA ILE A 239 11.71 -16.65 5.02
C ILE A 239 10.22 -16.70 5.32
N ARG A 240 9.38 -16.83 4.28
CA ARG A 240 7.93 -16.99 4.41
C ARG A 240 7.49 -18.22 5.20
N GLU A 241 8.33 -19.24 5.31
CA GLU A 241 8.06 -20.48 6.05
C GLU A 241 8.59 -20.44 7.49
N THR A 242 9.24 -19.35 7.87
CA THR A 242 9.81 -19.13 9.20
C THR A 242 9.01 -18.10 10.00
N ARG A 243 9.39 -17.90 11.26
CA ARG A 243 8.85 -16.81 12.08
C ARG A 243 9.16 -15.42 11.50
N PHE A 244 10.24 -15.30 10.72
CA PHE A 244 10.66 -14.04 10.11
C PHE A 244 9.70 -13.52 9.02
N LYS A 245 8.66 -14.27 8.63
CA LYS A 245 7.54 -13.74 7.85
C LYS A 245 6.73 -12.68 8.60
N GLN A 246 6.81 -12.67 9.94
CA GLN A 246 6.11 -11.67 10.75
C GLN A 246 6.82 -10.33 10.66
N ARG A 247 6.04 -9.25 10.50
CA ARG A 247 6.56 -7.89 10.29
C ARG A 247 7.70 -7.49 11.24
N ASN A 248 7.51 -7.70 12.54
CA ASN A 248 8.48 -7.27 13.54
C ASN A 248 9.75 -8.13 13.51
N ASP A 249 9.61 -9.43 13.28
CA ASP A 249 10.75 -10.34 13.19
C ASP A 249 11.55 -10.09 11.91
N PHE A 250 10.87 -9.81 10.77
CA PHE A 250 11.54 -9.41 9.54
C PHE A 250 12.28 -8.07 9.70
N TYR A 251 11.64 -7.08 10.31
CA TYR A 251 12.28 -5.81 10.62
C TYR A 251 13.55 -6.03 11.44
N THR A 252 13.49 -6.85 12.47
CA THR A 252 14.64 -7.15 13.34
C THR A 252 15.75 -7.84 12.57
N LEU A 253 15.42 -8.84 11.74
CA LEU A 253 16.40 -9.56 10.90
C LEU A 253 17.09 -8.60 9.92
N PHE A 254 16.34 -7.76 9.23
CA PHE A 254 16.88 -6.76 8.31
C PHE A 254 17.82 -5.80 9.04
N CYS A 255 17.37 -5.21 10.15
CA CYS A 255 18.17 -4.26 10.92
C CYS A 255 19.43 -4.89 11.49
N PHE A 256 19.36 -6.17 11.89
CA PHE A 256 20.53 -6.92 12.38
C PHE A 256 21.59 -7.07 11.28
N ILE A 257 21.19 -7.52 10.09
CA ILE A 257 22.08 -7.69 8.94
C ILE A 257 22.68 -6.34 8.53
N ALA A 258 21.88 -5.30 8.42
CA ALA A 258 22.33 -3.97 8.02
C ALA A 258 23.32 -3.36 9.03
N LYS A 259 23.17 -3.67 10.32
CA LYS A 259 24.05 -3.18 11.39
C LYS A 259 25.37 -3.93 11.45
N HIS A 260 25.36 -5.24 11.17
CA HIS A 260 26.51 -6.13 11.36
C HIS A 260 27.19 -6.51 10.03
N LYS A 261 27.59 -5.47 9.28
CA LYS A 261 28.27 -5.62 7.97
C LYS A 261 29.63 -6.31 8.06
N GLU A 262 30.21 -6.38 9.25
CA GLU A 262 31.43 -7.08 9.54
C GLU A 262 31.29 -8.61 9.52
N LEU A 263 30.07 -9.12 9.68
CA LEU A 263 29.79 -10.55 9.63
C LEU A 263 29.81 -11.04 8.18
N SER A 264 30.55 -12.10 7.92
CA SER A 264 30.51 -12.74 6.62
C SER A 264 29.13 -13.38 6.36
N VAL A 265 28.76 -13.49 5.10
CA VAL A 265 27.53 -14.19 4.68
C VAL A 265 27.52 -15.64 5.20
N HIS A 266 28.68 -16.29 5.28
CA HIS A 266 28.81 -17.64 5.83
C HIS A 266 28.35 -17.71 7.29
N VAL A 267 28.86 -16.81 8.15
CA VAL A 267 28.46 -16.74 9.56
C VAL A 267 26.96 -16.46 9.71
N LEU A 268 26.42 -15.51 8.92
CA LEU A 268 25.00 -15.21 8.92
C LEU A 268 24.15 -16.40 8.47
N SER A 269 24.62 -17.16 7.50
CA SER A 269 23.97 -18.38 7.00
C SER A 269 23.93 -19.49 8.05
N GLU A 270 25.01 -19.70 8.78
CA GLU A 270 25.08 -20.66 9.89
C GLU A 270 24.12 -20.27 11.02
N GLN A 271 24.14 -19.00 11.43
CA GLN A 271 23.25 -18.50 12.47
C GLN A 271 21.77 -18.57 12.05
N TYR A 272 21.47 -18.20 10.81
CA TYR A 272 20.12 -18.31 10.28
C TYR A 272 19.65 -19.77 10.24
N SER A 273 20.48 -20.67 9.71
CA SER A 273 20.21 -22.12 9.67
C SER A 273 19.92 -22.65 11.07
N PHE A 274 20.76 -22.30 12.05
CA PHE A 274 20.54 -22.65 13.45
C PHE A 274 19.16 -22.18 13.97
N LEU A 275 18.80 -20.94 13.72
CA LEU A 275 17.54 -20.35 14.21
C LEU A 275 16.29 -20.96 13.55
N VAL A 276 16.35 -21.30 12.25
CA VAL A 276 15.17 -21.76 11.50
C VAL A 276 14.95 -23.25 11.53
N PHE A 277 15.98 -24.03 11.94
CA PHE A 277 15.92 -25.49 12.10
C PHE A 277 16.02 -25.94 13.57
N VAL A 278 15.79 -25.01 14.48
CA VAL A 278 15.87 -25.27 15.95
C VAL A 278 14.99 -26.44 16.40
N ASP A 279 13.83 -26.62 15.77
CA ASP A 279 12.91 -27.72 16.09
C ASP A 279 13.37 -29.08 15.52
N GLU A 280 14.30 -29.07 14.57
CA GLU A 280 14.88 -30.28 13.95
C GLU A 280 16.14 -30.74 14.70
N HIS A 281 16.72 -29.88 15.52
CA HIS A 281 17.80 -30.18 16.41
C HIS A 281 17.24 -30.36 17.83
N GLU A 282 17.59 -31.42 18.53
CA GLU A 282 17.26 -31.63 19.96
C GLU A 282 17.90 -30.54 20.85
N TYR A 283 17.58 -29.28 20.60
CA TYR A 283 18.03 -28.19 21.44
C TYR A 283 17.16 -28.08 22.68
N ILE A 284 17.80 -28.32 23.79
CA ILE A 284 17.29 -28.07 25.14
C ILE A 284 16.88 -26.61 25.22
N ARG A 285 15.62 -26.34 25.58
CA ARG A 285 15.20 -24.99 25.95
C ARG A 285 16.16 -24.47 27.02
N PRO A 286 16.69 -23.23 26.91
CA PRO A 286 17.57 -22.69 27.94
C PRO A 286 16.90 -22.85 29.32
N THR A 287 17.60 -23.40 30.23
CA THR A 287 17.15 -23.53 31.62
C THR A 287 17.17 -22.17 32.30
N ASN A 288 16.52 -21.99 33.44
CA ASN A 288 16.59 -20.75 34.19
C ASN A 288 18.04 -20.35 34.53
N ASP A 289 18.93 -21.31 34.73
CA ASP A 289 20.36 -21.09 34.99
C ASP A 289 21.09 -20.51 33.78
N ASP A 290 20.73 -20.92 32.55
CA ASP A 290 21.29 -20.35 31.31
C ASP A 290 20.83 -18.90 31.11
N CYS A 291 19.64 -18.51 31.60
CA CYS A 291 19.14 -17.16 31.53
C CYS A 291 19.77 -16.21 32.56
N GLU A 292 20.32 -16.72 33.66
CA GLU A 292 21.05 -15.91 34.66
C GLU A 292 22.45 -15.50 34.17
N THR A 293 23.10 -16.37 33.40
CA THR A 293 24.42 -16.08 32.81
C THR A 293 24.40 -14.99 31.73
N PHE A 294 23.24 -14.68 31.15
CA PHE A 294 23.05 -13.59 30.18
C PHE A 294 22.71 -12.23 30.83
N LYS A 295 22.60 -12.14 32.15
CA LYS A 295 22.33 -10.90 32.87
C LYS A 295 23.58 -10.21 33.41
N GLU A 296 24.74 -10.86 33.35
CA GLU A 296 26.07 -10.28 33.58
C GLU A 296 26.70 -9.80 32.26
#